data_eda47154313527d2e90c2c8be255221b
#
_entry.id   eda47154313527d2e90c2c8be255221b
#
_cell.length_a   1.000
_cell.length_b   1.000
_cell.length_c   1.000
_cell.angle_alpha   90.00
_cell.angle_beta   90.00
_cell.angle_gamma   90.00
#
_symmetry.space_group_name_H-M   'P 1'
#
loop_
_entity.id
_entity.type
_entity.pdbx_description
1 polymer ?
#
loop_
_entity_poly.entity_id
_entity_poly.type
_entity_poly.pdbx_seq_one_letter_code
_entity_poly.pdbx_strand_id
1 'polypeptide(L)'
;MIVSPSILAADVLNLESAAARMIAAGADWIHVDVMDGHFVPNLSFSPSVVRALHERFTIPLDVHLMLDQPEKYVEAFCRAGASSITIHEEIAADRAEILRCIRAQGVKTAVSIKPNTPVDAIIPLLPLCDMVLLMSVEPGFGGQKFNPV
;
A
#
# COMPACT_ATOMS: atom_id res chain seq x y z
N MET A 1 0.07 7.00 -17.98
CA MET A 1 0.56 5.94 -17.06
C MET A 1 1.05 6.63 -15.80
N ILE A 2 0.68 6.15 -14.61
CA ILE A 2 1.16 6.65 -13.32
C ILE A 2 2.32 5.76 -12.87
N VAL A 3 3.41 6.35 -12.41
CA VAL A 3 4.60 5.66 -11.90
C VAL A 3 4.66 5.85 -10.38
N SER A 4 4.55 4.76 -9.62
CA SER A 4 4.54 4.74 -8.15
C SER A 4 5.66 3.82 -7.62
N PRO A 5 6.92 4.29 -7.56
CA PRO A 5 8.03 3.47 -7.05
C PRO A 5 7.90 3.23 -5.55
N SER A 6 8.23 2.01 -5.12
CA SER A 6 8.26 1.65 -3.70
C SER A 6 9.54 2.11 -3.03
N ILE A 7 9.42 2.61 -1.79
CA ILE A 7 10.55 2.91 -0.92
C ILE A 7 11.05 1.70 -0.12
N LEU A 8 10.46 0.52 -0.30
CA LEU A 8 10.80 -0.68 0.47
C LEU A 8 12.29 -1.06 0.38
N ALA A 9 12.89 -0.88 -0.81
CA ALA A 9 14.30 -1.19 -1.04
C ALA A 9 15.25 0.00 -0.77
N ALA A 10 14.73 1.13 -0.29
CA ALA A 10 15.54 2.29 0.03
C ALA A 10 16.31 2.09 1.34
N ASP A 11 17.44 2.78 1.48
CA ASP A 11 18.14 2.86 2.77
C ASP A 11 17.26 3.60 3.79
N VAL A 12 16.88 2.90 4.86
CA VAL A 12 15.96 3.42 5.88
C VAL A 12 16.50 4.66 6.62
N LEU A 13 17.82 4.84 6.67
CA LEU A 13 18.45 6.02 7.26
C LEU A 13 18.45 7.22 6.30
N ASN A 14 18.10 7.02 5.03
CA ASN A 14 18.12 8.03 3.98
C ASN A 14 16.81 8.08 3.17
N LEU A 15 15.65 7.74 3.77
CA LEU A 15 14.36 7.69 3.10
C LEU A 15 13.96 9.02 2.45
N GLU A 16 14.21 10.16 3.11
CA GLU A 16 13.95 11.48 2.54
C GLU A 16 14.71 11.69 1.22
N SER A 17 15.99 11.41 1.22
CA SER A 17 16.83 11.53 0.01
C SER A 17 16.40 10.55 -1.09
N ALA A 18 16.00 9.34 -0.72
CA ALA A 18 15.48 8.35 -1.68
C ALA A 18 14.17 8.84 -2.32
N ALA A 19 13.21 9.30 -1.53
CA ALA A 19 11.95 9.87 -2.02
C ALA A 19 12.20 11.09 -2.93
N ALA A 20 13.07 12.02 -2.52
CA ALA A 20 13.43 13.18 -3.32
C ALA A 20 14.00 12.81 -4.69
N ARG A 21 14.87 11.78 -4.76
CA ARG A 21 15.42 11.28 -6.05
C ARG A 21 14.33 10.66 -6.93
N MET A 22 13.38 9.89 -6.35
CA MET A 22 12.27 9.31 -7.10
C MET A 22 11.37 10.40 -7.70
N ILE A 23 11.06 11.44 -6.92
CA ILE A 23 10.27 12.59 -7.37
C ILE A 23 11.01 13.34 -8.49
N ALA A 24 12.30 13.62 -8.31
CA ALA A 24 13.11 14.29 -9.33
C ALA A 24 13.25 13.45 -10.63
N ALA A 25 13.15 12.12 -10.53
CA ALA A 25 13.15 11.22 -11.68
C ALA A 25 11.77 11.10 -12.37
N GLY A 26 10.74 11.80 -11.87
CA GLY A 26 9.40 11.83 -12.48
C GLY A 26 8.41 10.83 -11.91
N ALA A 27 8.59 10.38 -10.66
CA ALA A 27 7.56 9.60 -9.99
C ALA A 27 6.29 10.45 -9.79
N ASP A 28 5.14 9.87 -10.09
CA ASP A 28 3.84 10.49 -9.88
C ASP A 28 3.34 10.29 -8.44
N TRP A 29 3.64 9.14 -7.85
CA TRP A 29 3.29 8.73 -6.47
C TRP A 29 4.51 8.10 -5.79
N ILE A 30 4.44 7.89 -4.48
CA ILE A 30 5.38 7.05 -3.71
C ILE A 30 4.61 5.90 -3.12
N HIS A 31 5.06 4.67 -3.38
CA HIS A 31 4.49 3.46 -2.83
C HIS A 31 5.15 3.10 -1.50
N VAL A 32 4.32 2.84 -0.48
CA VAL A 32 4.76 2.53 0.89
C VAL A 32 4.24 1.16 1.29
N ASP A 33 5.09 0.15 1.23
CA ASP A 33 4.78 -1.23 1.61
C ASP A 33 4.85 -1.40 3.12
N VAL A 34 3.71 -1.67 3.78
CA VAL A 34 3.58 -1.82 5.23
C VAL A 34 3.38 -3.29 5.57
N MET A 35 4.24 -3.83 6.45
CA MET A 35 4.29 -5.25 6.80
C MET A 35 4.36 -5.43 8.32
N ASP A 36 3.67 -6.44 8.86
CA ASP A 36 3.53 -6.69 10.29
C ASP A 36 4.22 -7.96 10.83
N GLY A 37 4.87 -8.73 9.94
CA GLY A 37 5.49 -10.00 10.32
C GLY A 37 4.50 -11.16 10.52
N HIS A 38 3.19 -10.94 10.29
CA HIS A 38 2.13 -11.95 10.41
C HIS A 38 1.54 -12.28 9.05
N PHE A 39 1.02 -11.30 8.33
CA PHE A 39 0.51 -11.50 6.96
C PHE A 39 1.62 -11.90 5.98
N VAL A 40 2.81 -11.32 6.16
CA VAL A 40 4.06 -11.66 5.46
C VAL A 40 5.21 -11.76 6.46
N PRO A 41 6.24 -12.59 6.22
CA PRO A 41 7.35 -12.81 7.16
C PRO A 41 8.41 -11.69 7.08
N ASN A 42 7.98 -10.44 7.12
CA ASN A 42 8.84 -9.26 7.11
C ASN A 42 8.18 -8.12 7.89
N LEU A 43 8.98 -7.17 8.37
CA LEU A 43 8.55 -5.93 9.03
C LEU A 43 9.05 -4.75 8.20
N SER A 44 8.24 -3.70 8.07
CA SER A 44 8.65 -2.53 7.31
C SER A 44 8.22 -1.21 7.96
N PHE A 45 7.36 -0.45 7.33
CA PHE A 45 7.05 0.93 7.69
C PHE A 45 5.83 1.06 8.61
N SER A 46 5.76 2.19 9.30
CA SER A 46 4.70 2.54 10.26
C SER A 46 3.98 3.84 9.83
N PRO A 47 2.83 4.18 10.45
CA PRO A 47 2.18 5.47 10.20
C PRO A 47 3.08 6.69 10.40
N SER A 48 4.10 6.62 11.27
CA SER A 48 5.04 7.72 11.47
C SER A 48 5.92 8.00 10.25
N VAL A 49 6.29 6.95 9.48
CA VAL A 49 7.03 7.12 8.22
C VAL A 49 6.16 7.78 7.17
N VAL A 50 4.89 7.36 7.03
CA VAL A 50 3.93 7.98 6.11
C VAL A 50 3.74 9.45 6.45
N ARG A 51 3.58 9.78 7.75
CA ARG A 51 3.46 11.18 8.20
C ARG A 51 4.69 12.01 7.86
N ALA A 52 5.89 11.51 8.14
CA ALA A 52 7.13 12.22 7.84
C ALA A 52 7.28 12.51 6.33
N LEU A 53 6.90 11.56 5.47
CA LEU A 53 6.89 11.75 4.02
C LEU A 53 5.82 12.77 3.60
N HIS A 54 4.63 12.70 4.16
CA HIS A 54 3.52 13.62 3.87
C HIS A 54 3.85 15.07 4.27
N GLU A 55 4.48 15.25 5.42
CA GLU A 55 4.92 16.58 5.89
C GLU A 55 6.05 17.18 5.04
N ARG A 56 6.86 16.31 4.42
CA ARG A 56 8.03 16.72 3.65
C ARG A 56 7.75 16.92 2.17
N PHE A 57 6.82 16.17 1.59
CA PHE A 57 6.55 16.15 0.15
C PHE A 57 5.05 16.30 -0.13
N THR A 58 4.74 16.96 -1.26
CA THR A 58 3.35 17.11 -1.74
C THR A 58 2.89 15.96 -2.64
N ILE A 59 3.78 15.00 -2.93
CA ILE A 59 3.47 13.85 -3.77
C ILE A 59 2.47 12.92 -3.09
N PRO A 60 1.50 12.33 -3.81
CA PRO A 60 0.59 11.34 -3.23
C PRO A 60 1.33 10.12 -2.69
N LEU A 61 0.89 9.64 -1.51
CA LEU A 61 1.40 8.45 -0.87
C LEU A 61 0.40 7.30 -1.02
N ASP A 62 0.83 6.25 -1.73
CA ASP A 62 0.08 5.02 -1.97
C ASP A 62 0.52 3.97 -0.95
N VAL A 63 -0.31 3.74 0.07
CA VAL A 63 0.00 2.88 1.22
C VAL A 63 -0.58 1.50 1.01
N HIS A 64 0.29 0.49 0.93
CA HIS A 64 -0.08 -0.91 0.74
C HIS A 64 0.06 -1.68 2.06
N LEU A 65 -1.06 -2.11 2.62
CA LEU A 65 -1.13 -2.78 3.92
C LEU A 65 -1.08 -4.31 3.74
N MET A 66 0.09 -4.89 3.94
CA MET A 66 0.31 -6.33 4.07
C MET A 66 0.25 -6.70 5.56
N LEU A 67 -0.93 -6.53 6.15
CA LEU A 67 -1.21 -6.73 7.59
C LEU A 67 -2.27 -7.82 7.76
N ASP A 68 -2.13 -8.63 8.80
CA ASP A 68 -3.12 -9.65 9.17
C ASP A 68 -4.45 -9.02 9.65
N GLN A 69 -4.37 -7.88 10.35
CA GLN A 69 -5.52 -7.17 10.91
C GLN A 69 -5.48 -5.67 10.56
N PRO A 70 -5.63 -5.29 9.26
CA PRO A 70 -5.48 -3.90 8.82
C PRO A 70 -6.53 -2.97 9.43
N GLU A 71 -7.71 -3.46 9.81
CA GLU A 71 -8.79 -2.69 10.45
C GLU A 71 -8.33 -1.93 11.70
N LYS A 72 -7.30 -2.44 12.38
CA LYS A 72 -6.72 -1.80 13.57
C LYS A 72 -5.87 -0.57 13.24
N TYR A 73 -5.44 -0.43 11.99
CA TYR A 73 -4.41 0.54 11.61
C TYR A 73 -4.86 1.53 10.52
N VAL A 74 -5.90 1.22 9.73
CA VAL A 74 -6.33 2.08 8.59
C VAL A 74 -6.56 3.53 9.03
N GLU A 75 -7.19 3.77 10.18
CA GLU A 75 -7.42 5.13 10.67
C GLU A 75 -6.10 5.88 10.95
N ALA A 76 -5.11 5.18 11.50
CA ALA A 76 -3.80 5.77 11.78
C ALA A 76 -3.06 6.15 10.49
N PHE A 77 -3.17 5.34 9.43
CA PHE A 77 -2.59 5.64 8.12
C PHE A 77 -3.33 6.76 7.39
N CYS A 78 -4.67 6.81 7.49
CA CYS A 78 -5.44 7.93 6.96
C CYS A 78 -5.00 9.25 7.61
N ARG A 79 -4.92 9.30 8.94
CA ARG A 79 -4.45 10.49 9.69
C ARG A 79 -2.98 10.84 9.42
N ALA A 80 -2.17 9.87 9.02
CA ALA A 80 -0.77 10.09 8.65
C ALA A 80 -0.60 10.74 7.27
N GLY A 81 -1.66 10.86 6.47
CA GLY A 81 -1.63 11.51 5.17
C GLY A 81 -1.53 10.55 3.98
N ALA A 82 -1.95 9.29 4.14
CA ALA A 82 -2.11 8.39 3.01
C ALA A 82 -3.09 8.97 1.99
N SER A 83 -2.72 8.97 0.71
CA SER A 83 -3.57 9.41 -0.41
C SER A 83 -4.43 8.26 -0.94
N SER A 84 -3.91 7.04 -0.88
CA SER A 84 -4.63 5.80 -1.11
C SER A 84 -4.20 4.74 -0.11
N ILE A 85 -5.10 3.82 0.21
CA ILE A 85 -4.79 2.64 1.03
C ILE A 85 -5.28 1.38 0.31
N THR A 86 -4.34 0.45 0.11
CA THR A 86 -4.58 -0.88 -0.45
C THR A 86 -4.59 -1.91 0.67
N ILE A 87 -5.65 -2.72 0.73
CA ILE A 87 -5.74 -3.90 1.60
C ILE A 87 -5.78 -5.18 0.77
N HIS A 88 -5.42 -6.30 1.36
CA HIS A 88 -5.46 -7.59 0.69
C HIS A 88 -6.83 -8.28 0.77
N GLU A 89 -7.22 -8.98 -0.30
CA GLU A 89 -8.40 -9.87 -0.31
C GLU A 89 -8.23 -11.03 0.68
N GLU A 90 -7.03 -11.49 0.88
CA GLU A 90 -6.71 -12.69 1.67
C GLU A 90 -6.74 -12.48 3.19
N ILE A 91 -7.08 -11.30 3.68
CA ILE A 91 -7.28 -11.05 5.12
C ILE A 91 -8.57 -11.68 5.64
N ALA A 92 -8.61 -12.01 6.93
CA ALA A 92 -9.80 -12.61 7.55
C ALA A 92 -10.93 -11.60 7.85
N ALA A 93 -10.59 -10.32 8.01
CA ALA A 93 -11.54 -9.26 8.35
C ALA A 93 -12.51 -8.94 7.19
N ASP A 94 -13.61 -8.25 7.47
CA ASP A 94 -14.56 -7.77 6.45
C ASP A 94 -13.93 -6.65 5.61
N ARG A 95 -13.46 -7.02 4.40
CA ARG A 95 -12.82 -6.10 3.45
C ARG A 95 -13.74 -4.95 3.05
N ALA A 96 -15.02 -5.24 2.86
CA ALA A 96 -15.99 -4.21 2.44
C ALA A 96 -16.18 -3.15 3.53
N GLU A 97 -16.21 -3.54 4.80
CA GLU A 97 -16.28 -2.61 5.93
C GLU A 97 -15.02 -1.75 6.03
N ILE A 98 -13.84 -2.36 5.90
CA ILE A 98 -12.57 -1.63 5.93
C ILE A 98 -12.50 -0.62 4.78
N LEU A 99 -12.85 -1.00 3.56
CA LEU A 99 -12.86 -0.09 2.40
C LEU A 99 -13.82 1.08 2.60
N ARG A 100 -15.01 0.84 3.18
CA ARG A 100 -15.94 1.93 3.52
C ARG A 100 -15.37 2.86 4.58
N CYS A 101 -14.69 2.31 5.59
CA CYS A 101 -14.03 3.10 6.64
C CYS A 101 -12.94 4.01 6.06
N ILE A 102 -12.09 3.50 5.17
CA ILE A 102 -11.05 4.27 4.48
C ILE A 102 -11.69 5.40 3.66
N ARG A 103 -12.70 5.06 2.83
CA ARG A 103 -13.41 6.03 1.98
C ARG A 103 -14.11 7.13 2.78
N ALA A 104 -14.68 6.81 3.94
CA ALA A 104 -15.32 7.77 4.83
C ALA A 104 -14.34 8.84 5.36
N GLN A 105 -13.04 8.56 5.37
CA GLN A 105 -11.97 9.51 5.74
C GLN A 105 -11.42 10.31 4.54
N GLY A 106 -12.03 10.17 3.35
CA GLY A 106 -11.62 10.91 2.14
C GLY A 106 -10.36 10.33 1.46
N VAL A 107 -9.93 9.14 1.84
CA VAL A 107 -8.77 8.44 1.26
C VAL A 107 -9.24 7.48 0.17
N LYS A 108 -8.50 7.39 -0.94
CA LYS A 108 -8.78 6.44 -2.01
C LYS A 108 -8.61 5.01 -1.52
N THR A 109 -9.46 4.12 -2.02
CA THR A 109 -9.51 2.72 -1.62
C THR A 109 -8.99 1.81 -2.71
N ALA A 110 -8.22 0.79 -2.32
CA ALA A 110 -7.77 -0.23 -3.23
C ALA A 110 -7.79 -1.62 -2.59
N VAL A 111 -7.96 -2.64 -3.41
CA VAL A 111 -7.83 -4.05 -3.03
C VAL A 111 -6.70 -4.71 -3.80
N SER A 112 -5.92 -5.53 -3.13
CA SER A 112 -4.84 -6.35 -3.71
C SER A 112 -5.18 -7.83 -3.68
N ILE A 113 -4.67 -8.57 -4.67
CA ILE A 113 -4.65 -10.03 -4.68
C ILE A 113 -3.24 -10.55 -4.89
N LYS A 114 -2.90 -11.67 -4.21
CA LYS A 114 -1.66 -12.42 -4.42
C LYS A 114 -1.67 -13.11 -5.79
N PRO A 115 -0.52 -13.52 -6.33
CA PRO A 115 -0.43 -14.12 -7.69
C PRO A 115 -1.34 -15.33 -7.90
N ASN A 116 -1.60 -16.10 -6.85
CA ASN A 116 -2.42 -17.32 -6.92
C ASN A 116 -3.90 -17.08 -6.54
N THR A 117 -4.30 -15.87 -6.16
CA THR A 117 -5.69 -15.55 -5.83
C THR A 117 -6.46 -15.22 -7.10
N PRO A 118 -7.58 -15.92 -7.39
CA PRO A 118 -8.38 -15.63 -8.57
C PRO A 118 -8.93 -14.20 -8.57
N VAL A 119 -8.91 -13.56 -9.74
CA VAL A 119 -9.45 -12.18 -9.90
C VAL A 119 -10.93 -12.10 -9.51
N ASP A 120 -11.69 -13.18 -9.71
CA ASP A 120 -13.12 -13.24 -9.35
C ASP A 120 -13.37 -13.00 -7.86
N ALA A 121 -12.39 -13.25 -6.98
CA ALA A 121 -12.52 -13.03 -5.54
C ALA A 121 -12.80 -11.55 -5.19
N ILE A 122 -12.28 -10.61 -5.98
CA ILE A 122 -12.44 -9.18 -5.72
C ILE A 122 -13.62 -8.54 -6.46
N ILE A 123 -14.32 -9.25 -7.34
CA ILE A 123 -15.47 -8.71 -8.09
C ILE A 123 -16.50 -8.03 -7.16
N PRO A 124 -16.89 -8.62 -6.01
CA PRO A 124 -17.85 -7.99 -5.10
C PRO A 124 -17.35 -6.69 -4.46
N LEU A 125 -16.02 -6.48 -4.41
CA LEU A 125 -15.38 -5.31 -3.80
C LEU A 125 -15.17 -4.17 -4.79
N LEU A 126 -15.18 -4.41 -6.11
CA LEU A 126 -14.88 -3.41 -7.12
C LEU A 126 -15.71 -2.12 -7.00
N PRO A 127 -17.04 -2.15 -6.65
CA PRO A 127 -17.80 -0.92 -6.43
C PRO A 127 -17.30 -0.05 -5.27
N LEU A 128 -16.50 -0.63 -4.39
CA LEU A 128 -15.90 0.04 -3.22
C LEU A 128 -14.45 0.47 -3.46
N CYS A 129 -13.87 0.16 -4.62
CA CYS A 129 -12.46 0.41 -4.92
C CYS A 129 -12.28 1.49 -5.97
N ASP A 130 -11.26 2.33 -5.78
CA ASP A 130 -10.77 3.28 -6.79
C ASP A 130 -9.64 2.66 -7.62
N MET A 131 -8.97 1.62 -7.08
CA MET A 131 -7.88 0.89 -7.73
C MET A 131 -7.92 -0.60 -7.37
N VAL A 132 -7.25 -1.41 -8.19
CA VAL A 132 -6.92 -2.82 -7.92
C VAL A 132 -5.42 -3.00 -8.10
N LEU A 133 -4.77 -3.64 -7.14
CA LEU A 133 -3.36 -4.01 -7.22
C LEU A 133 -3.23 -5.51 -7.50
N LEU A 134 -2.81 -5.85 -8.71
CA LEU A 134 -2.49 -7.22 -9.09
C LEU A 134 -1.02 -7.50 -8.76
N MET A 135 -0.79 -8.36 -7.75
CA MET A 135 0.57 -8.73 -7.38
C MET A 135 1.16 -9.67 -8.44
N SER A 136 2.29 -9.28 -8.99
CA SER A 136 3.07 -10.12 -9.92
C SER A 136 4.19 -10.90 -9.24
N VAL A 137 4.29 -10.76 -7.90
CA VAL A 137 5.23 -11.46 -7.02
C VAL A 137 4.53 -11.73 -5.69
N GLU A 138 5.03 -12.69 -4.92
CA GLU A 138 4.53 -12.88 -3.55
C GLU A 138 4.85 -11.65 -2.70
N PRO A 139 3.88 -11.17 -1.88
CA PRO A 139 4.11 -10.04 -0.99
C PRO A 139 5.18 -10.36 0.07
N GLY A 140 5.91 -9.32 0.51
CA GLY A 140 6.85 -9.43 1.63
C GLY A 140 8.28 -8.97 1.35
N PHE A 141 8.78 -9.08 0.13
CA PHE A 141 10.17 -8.73 -0.21
C PHE A 141 10.27 -8.01 -1.55
N GLY A 142 11.21 -7.07 -1.64
CA GLY A 142 11.58 -6.42 -2.90
C GLY A 142 12.56 -7.26 -3.75
N GLY A 143 12.81 -6.83 -4.99
CA GLY A 143 13.82 -7.42 -5.88
C GLY A 143 13.48 -8.78 -6.48
N GLN A 144 12.25 -9.22 -6.39
CA GLN A 144 11.78 -10.48 -6.98
C GLN A 144 11.65 -10.35 -8.50
N LYS A 145 11.83 -11.49 -9.21
CA LYS A 145 11.53 -11.55 -10.65
C LYS A 145 10.03 -11.42 -10.89
N PHE A 146 9.66 -10.59 -11.88
CA PHE A 146 8.30 -10.52 -12.39
C PHE A 146 7.80 -11.92 -12.78
N ASN A 147 6.66 -12.32 -12.25
CA ASN A 147 5.96 -13.53 -12.62
C ASN A 147 4.87 -13.16 -13.63
N PRO A 148 5.03 -13.48 -14.93
CA PRO A 148 3.95 -13.30 -15.89
C PRO A 148 2.88 -14.37 -15.61
N VAL A 149 1.77 -13.97 -15.00
CA VAL A 149 0.59 -14.82 -14.81
C VAL A 149 -0.27 -14.75 -16.08
#